data_3ddef9f17a19fa6b960bbc3a5d76be92
#
_entry.id   3ddef9f17a19fa6b960bbc3a5d76be92
#
_cell.length_a   1.000
_cell.length_b   1.000
_cell.length_c   1.000
_cell.angle_alpha   90.00
_cell.angle_beta   90.00
_cell.angle_gamma   90.00
#
_symmetry.space_group_name_H-M   'P 1'
#
loop_
_entity.id
_entity.type
_entity.pdbx_description
1 polymer ?
#
loop_
_entity_poly.entity_id
_entity_poly.type
_entity_poly.pdbx_seq_one_letter_code
_entity_poly.pdbx_strand_id
1 'polypeptide(L)'
;MVARFGGEHGHAASDDVTSIYYNPAGLAFGHGNRAYLEGTLAYRTVDYNRDVDAIDNPGTGTPDDGISANAGPAHLADTLVSPFVGAATDLGIRGLGLGFGVYAPFGGQADWDKNDAYAGNTTYPGAVDGTQRWANISGLQRSIYFTLGAAYATPEGKLAFGASLSAIRSQIDLVRARNATGTDDLLGEGRSLLEASDLTVGFGLGVMYRPDDKMTLGLSYQSRPGITKMSLDGTLTNRFGSGEVVQDVSLQQKLPDIVRFAVEIEVAPKVNVLAAFDWQHWSVFDNQCLIDLTDATPGCVFNSDGSLDTGNGGSGVVVNLPRNWTNTHSLRGGLDYQASAKLDLAASITYDTNAVPDETIDPSLFDMNKIVAQGTADIDVTDMIGVSATLGHVFYSDRTTQPRAVAPAPPSLNPDMAGTYAQSVSYLLLGVTAKL
;
A
#
# COMPACT_ATOMS: atom_id res chain seq x y z
N MET A 1 -0.37 1.15 -1.97
CA MET A 1 0.63 2.23 -1.73
C MET A 1 1.30 1.99 -0.39
N VAL A 2 2.58 2.25 -0.25
CA VAL A 2 3.27 2.24 1.04
C VAL A 2 3.17 3.64 1.62
N ALA A 3 2.59 3.76 2.82
CA ALA A 3 2.45 5.05 3.51
C ALA A 3 3.81 5.55 4.00
N ARG A 4 3.96 6.86 4.11
CA ARG A 4 5.10 7.54 4.76
C ARG A 4 4.61 8.25 6.01
N PHE A 5 5.43 8.28 7.04
CA PHE A 5 5.21 8.89 8.33
C PHE A 5 6.38 9.81 8.68
N GLY A 6 6.20 10.75 9.59
CA GLY A 6 7.26 11.63 10.08
C GLY A 6 7.71 12.70 9.07
N GLY A 7 6.90 12.99 8.05
CA GLY A 7 7.20 14.01 7.06
C GLY A 7 8.58 13.85 6.42
N GLU A 8 9.40 14.89 6.49
CA GLU A 8 10.77 14.86 5.96
C GLU A 8 11.73 14.00 6.78
N HIS A 9 11.45 13.77 8.06
CA HIS A 9 12.27 12.93 8.93
C HIS A 9 11.99 11.43 8.76
N GLY A 10 11.01 11.03 7.96
CA GLY A 10 10.65 9.64 7.70
C GLY A 10 11.62 8.93 6.74
N HIS A 11 12.80 8.52 7.20
CA HIS A 11 13.83 7.80 6.42
C HIS A 11 14.74 6.93 7.29
N ALA A 12 15.60 6.12 6.66
CA ALA A 12 16.45 5.15 7.37
C ALA A 12 17.57 5.75 8.23
N ALA A 13 17.86 7.06 8.11
CA ALA A 13 18.83 7.76 8.95
C ALA A 13 18.18 8.56 10.11
N SER A 14 16.84 8.45 10.30
CA SER A 14 16.12 9.15 11.37
C SER A 14 16.37 8.52 12.74
N ASP A 15 16.36 9.35 13.79
CA ASP A 15 16.51 8.96 15.19
C ASP A 15 15.31 9.35 16.07
N ASP A 16 14.24 9.82 15.46
CA ASP A 16 12.97 10.12 16.12
C ASP A 16 12.13 8.84 16.40
N VAL A 17 10.91 8.99 16.89
CA VAL A 17 10.03 7.86 17.23
C VAL A 17 9.62 7.07 15.99
N THR A 18 9.58 7.69 14.79
CA THR A 18 9.21 7.00 13.55
C THR A 18 10.29 6.04 13.06
N SER A 19 11.51 6.13 13.59
CA SER A 19 12.60 5.18 13.34
C SER A 19 12.22 3.74 13.64
N ILE A 20 11.24 3.50 14.54
CA ILE A 20 10.70 2.15 14.79
C ILE A 20 10.16 1.48 13.51
N TYR A 21 9.69 2.27 12.55
CA TYR A 21 9.24 1.79 11.25
C TYR A 21 10.36 1.84 10.20
N TYR A 22 11.13 2.94 10.15
CA TYR A 22 12.11 3.13 9.06
C TYR A 22 13.41 2.40 9.31
N ASN A 23 13.98 2.50 10.52
CA ASN A 23 15.22 1.86 10.92
C ASN A 23 15.28 1.77 12.45
N PRO A 24 14.96 0.62 13.05
CA PRO A 24 14.90 0.51 14.51
C PRO A 24 16.22 0.87 15.22
N ALA A 25 17.37 0.87 14.54
CA ALA A 25 18.63 1.31 15.13
C ALA A 25 18.63 2.79 15.53
N GLY A 26 17.81 3.63 14.88
CA GLY A 26 17.65 5.05 15.21
C GLY A 26 17.15 5.29 16.63
N LEU A 27 16.39 4.37 17.20
CA LEU A 27 15.90 4.46 18.58
C LEU A 27 17.03 4.66 19.60
N ALA A 28 18.23 4.10 19.33
CA ALA A 28 19.38 4.16 20.24
C ALA A 28 20.05 5.54 20.33
N PHE A 29 19.75 6.44 19.38
CA PHE A 29 20.30 7.82 19.36
C PHE A 29 19.35 8.83 19.98
N GLY A 30 18.13 8.46 20.22
CA GLY A 30 17.20 9.33 20.93
C GLY A 30 17.38 9.28 22.45
N HIS A 31 17.03 10.37 23.13
CA HIS A 31 17.22 10.53 24.56
C HIS A 31 15.91 10.76 25.31
N GLY A 32 15.85 10.24 26.54
CA GLY A 32 14.71 10.39 27.45
C GLY A 32 13.44 9.66 26.96
N ASN A 33 12.32 10.04 27.54
CA ASN A 33 11.02 9.51 27.13
C ASN A 33 10.43 10.41 26.04
N ARG A 34 9.97 9.83 24.95
CA ARG A 34 9.43 10.55 23.80
C ARG A 34 8.15 9.88 23.33
N ALA A 35 7.19 10.69 22.95
CA ALA A 35 5.97 10.22 22.29
C ALA A 35 5.73 11.01 21.01
N TYR A 36 5.15 10.35 20.01
CA TYR A 36 4.79 10.96 18.74
C TYR A 36 3.41 10.51 18.31
N LEU A 37 2.59 11.49 17.93
CA LEU A 37 1.28 11.27 17.32
C LEU A 37 1.23 12.02 16.00
N GLU A 38 0.85 11.32 14.92
CA GLU A 38 0.66 11.93 13.60
C GLU A 38 -0.66 11.47 13.00
N GLY A 39 -1.32 12.39 12.31
CA GLY A 39 -2.47 12.13 11.46
C GLY A 39 -2.16 12.56 10.03
N THR A 40 -2.30 11.63 9.10
CA THR A 40 -2.25 11.90 7.65
C THR A 40 -3.67 12.06 7.13
N LEU A 41 -3.92 13.15 6.41
CA LEU A 41 -5.13 13.38 5.62
C LEU A 41 -4.72 13.46 4.15
N ALA A 42 -5.16 12.53 3.32
CA ALA A 42 -4.83 12.49 1.90
C ALA A 42 -6.11 12.54 1.06
N TYR A 43 -6.20 13.53 0.19
CA TYR A 43 -7.26 13.63 -0.83
C TYR A 43 -6.74 13.03 -2.13
N ARG A 44 -7.45 12.03 -2.64
CA ARG A 44 -7.11 11.29 -3.85
C ARG A 44 -8.23 11.41 -4.87
N THR A 45 -7.86 11.70 -6.12
CA THR A 45 -8.75 11.58 -7.28
C THR A 45 -8.21 10.55 -8.25
N VAL A 46 -9.11 9.80 -8.88
CA VAL A 46 -8.80 8.83 -9.93
C VAL A 46 -9.79 8.99 -11.05
N ASP A 47 -9.27 9.10 -12.26
CA ASP A 47 -10.04 9.02 -13.50
C ASP A 47 -9.64 7.73 -14.23
N TYR A 48 -10.61 6.88 -14.47
CA TYR A 48 -10.47 5.65 -15.24
C TYR A 48 -11.42 5.71 -16.44
N ASN A 49 -10.93 5.30 -17.59
CA ASN A 49 -11.77 5.17 -18.79
C ASN A 49 -11.49 3.81 -19.42
N ARG A 50 -12.44 2.88 -19.25
CA ARG A 50 -12.32 1.53 -19.80
C ARG A 50 -12.43 1.55 -21.31
N ASP A 51 -11.48 0.88 -21.98
CA ASP A 51 -11.46 0.75 -23.44
C ASP A 51 -12.63 -0.14 -23.88
N VAL A 52 -13.25 0.24 -24.98
CA VAL A 52 -14.33 -0.52 -25.61
C VAL A 52 -13.85 -1.90 -26.08
N ASP A 53 -12.62 -1.99 -26.54
CA ASP A 53 -12.03 -3.25 -27.03
C ASP A 53 -11.60 -4.20 -25.89
N ALA A 54 -11.65 -3.71 -24.62
CA ALA A 54 -11.42 -4.53 -23.41
C ALA A 54 -12.67 -5.30 -22.94
N ILE A 55 -13.81 -5.16 -23.60
CA ILE A 55 -15.04 -5.85 -23.24
C ILE A 55 -15.00 -7.26 -23.84
N ASP A 56 -15.04 -8.26 -22.96
CA ASP A 56 -15.01 -9.67 -23.35
C ASP A 56 -16.43 -10.19 -23.60
N ASN A 57 -16.74 -10.58 -24.82
CA ASN A 57 -17.91 -11.39 -25.08
C ASN A 57 -17.49 -12.87 -25.24
N PRO A 58 -17.85 -13.77 -24.30
CA PRO A 58 -17.41 -15.14 -24.32
C PRO A 58 -17.79 -15.86 -25.62
N GLY A 59 -16.77 -16.29 -26.35
CA GLY A 59 -16.93 -17.13 -27.55
C GLY A 59 -17.13 -16.39 -28.85
N THR A 60 -17.22 -15.09 -28.90
CA THR A 60 -17.40 -14.31 -30.13
C THR A 60 -16.18 -13.45 -30.50
N GLY A 61 -15.38 -13.04 -29.51
CA GLY A 61 -14.26 -12.12 -29.69
C GLY A 61 -14.69 -10.72 -30.12
N THR A 62 -15.96 -10.38 -29.99
CA THR A 62 -16.54 -9.07 -30.28
C THR A 62 -17.21 -8.49 -29.05
N PRO A 63 -17.17 -7.17 -28.85
CA PRO A 63 -17.87 -6.51 -27.75
C PRO A 63 -19.39 -6.80 -27.79
N ASP A 64 -19.97 -6.93 -26.62
CA ASP A 64 -21.41 -7.20 -26.45
C ASP A 64 -22.28 -5.98 -26.79
N ASP A 65 -23.59 -6.19 -27.03
CA ASP A 65 -24.55 -5.12 -27.33
C ASP A 65 -24.64 -4.06 -26.21
N GLY A 66 -24.35 -4.43 -24.98
CA GLY A 66 -24.30 -3.53 -23.82
C GLY A 66 -23.01 -2.75 -23.64
N ILE A 67 -22.24 -2.55 -24.71
CA ILE A 67 -20.88 -1.98 -24.65
C ILE A 67 -20.79 -0.67 -23.87
N SER A 68 -21.75 0.24 -24.05
CA SER A 68 -21.79 1.51 -23.31
C SER A 68 -22.06 1.38 -21.82
N ALA A 69 -22.55 0.21 -21.37
CA ALA A 69 -22.73 -0.12 -19.95
C ALA A 69 -21.47 -0.70 -19.31
N ASN A 70 -20.51 -1.15 -20.13
CA ASN A 70 -19.25 -1.74 -19.70
C ASN A 70 -18.01 -0.92 -20.03
N ALA A 71 -18.08 0.03 -20.97
CA ALA A 71 -16.99 0.91 -21.38
C ALA A 71 -17.19 2.36 -20.93
N GLY A 72 -16.17 3.18 -21.06
CA GLY A 72 -16.21 4.62 -20.79
C GLY A 72 -15.73 5.01 -19.40
N PRO A 73 -15.98 6.25 -18.99
CA PRO A 73 -15.37 6.85 -17.81
C PRO A 73 -15.96 6.37 -16.50
N ALA A 74 -15.13 6.35 -15.48
CA ALA A 74 -15.46 6.25 -14.08
C ALA A 74 -14.56 7.17 -13.26
N HIS A 75 -15.06 7.72 -12.19
CA HIS A 75 -14.37 8.67 -11.33
C HIS A 75 -14.44 8.22 -9.88
N LEU A 76 -13.40 8.60 -9.11
CA LEU A 76 -13.33 8.39 -7.67
C LEU A 76 -12.68 9.62 -7.05
N ALA A 77 -13.28 10.11 -5.96
CA ALA A 77 -12.69 11.14 -5.11
C ALA A 77 -12.81 10.71 -3.64
N ASP A 78 -11.70 10.31 -3.05
CA ASP A 78 -11.63 9.78 -1.68
C ASP A 78 -10.76 10.64 -0.78
N THR A 79 -11.14 10.68 0.50
CA THR A 79 -10.30 11.19 1.58
C THR A 79 -9.83 10.03 2.45
N LEU A 80 -8.53 9.84 2.50
CA LEU A 80 -7.88 8.78 3.28
C LEU A 80 -7.31 9.37 4.56
N VAL A 81 -7.48 8.65 5.67
CA VAL A 81 -6.90 9.01 6.97
C VAL A 81 -6.02 7.88 7.47
N SER A 82 -4.79 8.19 7.86
CA SER A 82 -3.86 7.22 8.45
C SER A 82 -3.18 7.80 9.68
N PRO A 83 -3.30 7.19 10.86
CA PRO A 83 -2.59 7.61 12.06
C PRO A 83 -1.24 6.91 12.18
N PHE A 84 -0.29 7.58 12.84
CA PHE A 84 0.87 6.99 13.47
C PHE A 84 0.88 7.37 14.95
N VAL A 85 1.03 6.40 15.83
CA VAL A 85 1.20 6.59 17.26
C VAL A 85 2.43 5.84 17.72
N GLY A 86 3.34 6.51 18.41
CA GLY A 86 4.54 5.86 18.91
C GLY A 86 5.08 6.48 20.19
N ALA A 87 5.89 5.70 20.89
CA ALA A 87 6.65 6.13 22.05
C ALA A 87 8.02 5.45 22.06
N ALA A 88 9.00 6.14 22.62
CA ALA A 88 10.37 5.61 22.77
C ALA A 88 10.97 6.07 24.10
N THR A 89 11.89 5.29 24.66
CA THR A 89 12.61 5.56 25.89
C THR A 89 14.01 4.95 25.85
N ASP A 90 14.95 5.61 26.50
CA ASP A 90 16.29 5.06 26.77
C ASP A 90 16.41 4.47 28.19
N LEU A 91 15.37 4.55 29.00
CA LEU A 91 15.35 4.18 30.44
C LEU A 91 16.47 4.84 31.24
N GLY A 92 17.05 5.97 30.78
CA GLY A 92 18.21 6.61 31.37
C GLY A 92 19.53 5.85 31.10
N ILE A 93 19.56 4.87 30.20
CA ILE A 93 20.73 4.07 29.84
C ILE A 93 21.30 4.57 28.50
N ARG A 94 22.49 5.12 28.53
CA ARG A 94 23.14 5.65 27.32
C ARG A 94 23.28 4.57 26.23
N GLY A 95 22.82 4.91 25.04
CA GLY A 95 22.89 4.04 23.86
C GLY A 95 21.79 2.97 23.80
N LEU A 96 20.94 2.84 24.81
CA LEU A 96 19.75 2.00 24.74
C LEU A 96 18.61 2.78 24.08
N GLY A 97 17.83 2.12 23.25
CA GLY A 97 16.57 2.63 22.72
C GLY A 97 15.52 1.53 22.74
N LEU A 98 14.38 1.79 23.36
CA LEU A 98 13.20 0.95 23.32
C LEU A 98 12.07 1.74 22.71
N GLY A 99 11.23 1.09 21.90
CA GLY A 99 10.14 1.77 21.22
C GLY A 99 8.88 0.90 21.11
N PHE A 100 7.76 1.58 21.00
CA PHE A 100 6.47 1.03 20.62
C PHE A 100 5.84 1.91 19.55
N GLY A 101 5.16 1.29 18.57
CA GLY A 101 4.46 2.03 17.52
C GLY A 101 3.22 1.29 17.01
N VAL A 102 2.20 2.07 16.66
CA VAL A 102 1.00 1.60 15.95
C VAL A 102 0.82 2.44 14.69
N TYR A 103 0.81 1.80 13.52
CA TYR A 103 0.74 2.48 12.24
C TYR A 103 0.25 1.53 11.13
N ALA A 104 -0.16 2.09 9.97
CA ALA A 104 -0.66 1.32 8.84
C ALA A 104 0.17 1.63 7.57
N PRO A 105 1.29 0.91 7.33
CA PRO A 105 2.16 1.20 6.19
C PRO A 105 1.60 0.73 4.85
N PHE A 106 0.74 -0.28 4.86
CA PHE A 106 0.07 -0.79 3.67
C PHE A 106 -1.43 -0.60 3.80
N GLY A 107 -2.02 0.02 2.78
CA GLY A 107 -3.45 0.22 2.75
C GLY A 107 -3.92 1.05 1.56
N GLY A 108 -5.20 0.97 1.32
CA GLY A 108 -5.95 1.75 0.35
C GLY A 108 -7.44 1.55 0.58
N GLN A 109 -8.18 2.56 0.20
CA GLN A 109 -9.64 2.54 0.18
C GLN A 109 -10.06 3.05 -1.20
N ALA A 110 -11.18 2.56 -1.71
CA ALA A 110 -11.81 3.08 -2.91
C ALA A 110 -13.33 2.98 -2.74
N ASP A 111 -14.01 4.08 -2.99
CA ASP A 111 -15.47 4.12 -3.12
C ASP A 111 -15.78 4.90 -4.41
N TRP A 112 -16.10 4.15 -5.47
CA TRP A 112 -16.24 4.72 -6.80
C TRP A 112 -17.59 5.41 -6.97
N ASP A 113 -17.59 6.52 -7.70
CA ASP A 113 -18.78 7.27 -8.02
C ASP A 113 -19.78 6.43 -8.84
N LYS A 114 -21.05 6.71 -8.66
CA LYS A 114 -22.10 6.07 -9.46
C LYS A 114 -22.17 6.69 -10.86
N ASN A 115 -22.56 5.89 -11.84
CA ASN A 115 -22.87 6.35 -13.18
C ASN A 115 -24.36 6.73 -13.28
N ASP A 116 -24.66 7.99 -13.09
CA ASP A 116 -26.05 8.52 -13.09
C ASP A 116 -26.78 8.31 -14.41
N ALA A 117 -26.06 8.13 -15.52
CA ALA A 117 -26.68 7.82 -16.82
C ALA A 117 -27.44 6.48 -16.82
N TYR A 118 -27.09 5.59 -15.89
CA TYR A 118 -27.74 4.29 -15.70
C TYR A 118 -28.64 4.24 -14.46
N ALA A 119 -28.89 5.36 -13.78
CA ALA A 119 -29.81 5.40 -12.66
C ALA A 119 -31.23 4.94 -13.06
N GLY A 120 -31.72 3.87 -12.43
CA GLY A 120 -33.00 3.29 -12.74
C GLY A 120 -33.10 2.50 -14.06
N ASN A 121 -31.95 2.23 -14.72
CA ASN A 121 -31.94 1.40 -15.93
C ASN A 121 -32.34 -0.05 -15.58
N THR A 122 -33.36 -0.57 -16.25
CA THR A 122 -33.88 -1.92 -15.99
C THR A 122 -33.28 -3.00 -16.87
N THR A 123 -32.63 -2.62 -17.96
CA THR A 123 -31.96 -3.56 -18.86
C THR A 123 -30.57 -3.93 -18.31
N TYR A 124 -29.81 -2.93 -17.85
CA TYR A 124 -28.47 -3.08 -17.28
C TYR A 124 -28.39 -2.41 -15.91
N PRO A 125 -29.10 -2.94 -14.90
CA PRO A 125 -29.22 -2.28 -13.59
C PRO A 125 -27.89 -2.14 -12.87
N GLY A 126 -26.95 -3.05 -13.12
CA GLY A 126 -25.62 -3.02 -12.51
C GLY A 126 -24.69 -1.91 -13.05
N ALA A 127 -24.99 -1.38 -14.23
CA ALA A 127 -24.16 -0.35 -14.86
C ALA A 127 -24.15 0.99 -14.09
N VAL A 128 -25.10 1.20 -13.18
CA VAL A 128 -25.12 2.34 -12.25
C VAL A 128 -23.87 2.37 -11.35
N ASP A 129 -23.22 1.24 -11.12
CA ASP A 129 -22.00 1.15 -10.33
C ASP A 129 -20.72 1.50 -11.14
N GLY A 130 -20.86 1.98 -12.39
CA GLY A 130 -19.75 2.41 -13.24
C GLY A 130 -19.06 1.27 -14.00
N THR A 131 -18.13 1.62 -14.89
CA THR A 131 -17.44 0.67 -15.76
C THR A 131 -16.36 -0.12 -15.04
N GLN A 132 -15.78 0.43 -13.97
CA GLN A 132 -14.78 -0.19 -13.08
C GLN A 132 -15.36 -1.26 -12.16
N ARG A 133 -16.70 -1.37 -12.05
CA ARG A 133 -17.40 -2.25 -11.10
C ARG A 133 -16.97 -3.72 -11.14
N TRP A 134 -16.48 -4.21 -12.28
CA TRP A 134 -16.01 -5.58 -12.43
C TRP A 134 -14.71 -5.86 -11.67
N ALA A 135 -13.94 -4.81 -11.39
CA ALA A 135 -12.75 -4.88 -10.54
C ALA A 135 -13.08 -4.42 -9.09
N ASN A 136 -13.76 -3.27 -8.96
CA ASN A 136 -14.06 -2.67 -7.67
C ASN A 136 -15.24 -1.70 -7.77
N ILE A 137 -16.22 -1.84 -6.87
CA ILE A 137 -17.27 -0.85 -6.62
C ILE A 137 -16.90 -0.04 -5.37
N SER A 138 -16.60 -0.75 -4.30
CA SER A 138 -16.05 -0.20 -3.07
C SER A 138 -15.15 -1.21 -2.40
N GLY A 139 -14.11 -0.75 -1.72
CA GLY A 139 -13.20 -1.65 -1.04
C GLY A 139 -12.26 -0.95 -0.07
N LEU A 140 -11.81 -1.70 0.90
CA LEU A 140 -10.80 -1.33 1.88
C LEU A 140 -9.80 -2.47 1.99
N GLN A 141 -8.52 -2.17 1.87
CA GLN A 141 -7.44 -3.07 2.28
C GLN A 141 -6.51 -2.31 3.21
N ARG A 142 -6.15 -2.88 4.34
CA ARG A 142 -5.19 -2.27 5.28
C ARG A 142 -4.47 -3.31 6.10
N SER A 143 -3.23 -2.98 6.49
CA SER A 143 -2.44 -3.76 7.45
C SER A 143 -1.97 -2.83 8.56
N ILE A 144 -2.46 -3.06 9.77
CA ILE A 144 -2.12 -2.29 10.97
C ILE A 144 -1.04 -3.04 11.74
N TYR A 145 0.04 -2.35 12.04
CA TYR A 145 1.22 -2.87 12.73
C TYR A 145 1.19 -2.41 14.19
N PHE A 146 1.38 -3.34 15.10
CA PHE A 146 1.66 -3.13 16.52
C PHE A 146 3.10 -3.58 16.74
N THR A 147 4.01 -2.64 16.85
CA THR A 147 5.45 -2.89 16.77
C THR A 147 6.14 -2.58 18.08
N LEU A 148 6.98 -3.51 18.53
CA LEU A 148 7.96 -3.29 19.60
C LEU A 148 9.35 -3.25 18.97
N GLY A 149 10.19 -2.30 19.39
CA GLY A 149 11.55 -2.13 18.91
C GLY A 149 12.54 -2.02 20.06
N ALA A 150 13.75 -2.52 19.82
CA ALA A 150 14.89 -2.34 20.70
C ALA A 150 16.15 -2.06 19.88
N ALA A 151 16.99 -1.17 20.39
CA ALA A 151 18.24 -0.79 19.74
C ALA A 151 19.35 -0.55 20.78
N TYR A 152 20.58 -0.71 20.34
CA TYR A 152 21.74 -0.40 21.15
C TYR A 152 22.85 0.22 20.31
N ALA A 153 23.38 1.36 20.78
CA ALA A 153 24.53 2.03 20.20
C ALA A 153 25.82 1.65 20.95
N THR A 154 26.93 1.54 20.21
CA THR A 154 28.25 1.33 20.82
C THR A 154 28.60 2.43 21.82
N PRO A 155 29.50 2.16 22.78
CA PRO A 155 29.87 3.16 23.79
C PRO A 155 30.38 4.49 23.21
N GLU A 156 31.02 4.45 22.04
CA GLU A 156 31.49 5.63 21.30
C GLU A 156 30.31 6.44 20.68
N GLY A 157 29.11 5.89 20.65
CA GLY A 157 27.91 6.51 20.06
C GLY A 157 27.94 6.61 18.54
N LYS A 158 28.83 5.82 17.87
CA LYS A 158 28.99 5.91 16.41
C LYS A 158 28.22 4.86 15.62
N LEU A 159 28.01 3.68 16.18
CA LEU A 159 27.34 2.57 15.51
C LEU A 159 26.22 2.05 16.37
N ALA A 160 25.03 1.90 15.79
CA ALA A 160 23.88 1.31 16.45
C ALA A 160 23.29 0.17 15.64
N PHE A 161 22.75 -0.80 16.36
CA PHE A 161 21.97 -1.92 15.83
C PHE A 161 20.59 -1.90 16.45
N GLY A 162 19.59 -2.24 15.67
CA GLY A 162 18.21 -2.30 16.14
C GLY A 162 17.44 -3.45 15.52
N ALA A 163 16.45 -3.90 16.25
CA ALA A 163 15.47 -4.88 15.78
C ALA A 163 14.08 -4.50 16.24
N SER A 164 13.08 -4.86 15.44
CA SER A 164 11.67 -4.70 15.80
C SER A 164 10.89 -5.96 15.49
N LEU A 165 9.82 -6.17 16.25
CA LEU A 165 8.84 -7.25 16.06
C LEU A 165 7.46 -6.63 16.00
N SER A 166 6.67 -7.03 15.00
CA SER A 166 5.33 -6.52 14.76
C SER A 166 4.30 -7.65 14.81
N ALA A 167 3.20 -7.44 15.54
CA ALA A 167 1.95 -8.11 15.31
C ALA A 167 1.18 -7.30 14.25
N ILE A 168 0.72 -7.95 13.20
CA ILE A 168 0.16 -7.28 12.02
C ILE A 168 -1.25 -7.80 11.78
N ARG A 169 -2.25 -6.92 11.95
CA ARG A 169 -3.62 -7.22 11.59
C ARG A 169 -3.90 -6.69 10.19
N SER A 170 -4.14 -7.61 9.27
CA SER A 170 -4.53 -7.30 7.89
C SER A 170 -6.02 -7.57 7.68
N GLN A 171 -6.67 -6.72 6.88
CA GLN A 171 -8.10 -6.80 6.56
C GLN A 171 -8.29 -6.41 5.10
N ILE A 172 -9.22 -7.09 4.43
CA ILE A 172 -9.74 -6.74 3.12
C ILE A 172 -11.27 -6.85 3.15
N ASP A 173 -11.93 -5.79 2.66
CA ASP A 173 -13.36 -5.73 2.40
C ASP A 173 -13.51 -5.26 0.95
N LEU A 174 -14.17 -6.02 0.09
CA LEU A 174 -14.27 -5.72 -1.33
C LEU A 174 -15.67 -6.05 -1.85
N VAL A 175 -16.28 -5.10 -2.54
CA VAL A 175 -17.50 -5.28 -3.31
C VAL A 175 -17.21 -5.06 -4.78
N ARG A 176 -17.58 -6.03 -5.63
CA ARG A 176 -17.44 -5.91 -7.09
C ARG A 176 -18.57 -6.59 -7.83
N ALA A 177 -18.76 -6.21 -9.09
CA ALA A 177 -19.56 -6.99 -10.01
C ALA A 177 -18.86 -8.30 -10.36
N ARG A 178 -19.63 -9.35 -10.53
CA ARG A 178 -19.16 -10.65 -10.99
C ARG A 178 -20.29 -11.41 -11.64
N ASN A 179 -19.98 -12.28 -12.57
CA ASN A 179 -20.87 -13.34 -13.01
C ASN A 179 -20.29 -14.73 -12.71
N ALA A 180 -21.07 -15.77 -12.92
CA ALA A 180 -20.66 -17.14 -12.61
C ALA A 180 -19.52 -17.66 -13.51
N THR A 181 -19.33 -17.07 -14.69
CA THR A 181 -18.30 -17.49 -15.67
C THR A 181 -16.99 -16.74 -15.55
N GLY A 182 -16.97 -15.62 -14.78
CA GLY A 182 -15.80 -14.76 -14.64
C GLY A 182 -15.61 -13.73 -15.77
N THR A 183 -16.65 -13.53 -16.59
CA THR A 183 -16.69 -12.56 -17.69
C THR A 183 -17.43 -11.29 -17.29
N ASP A 184 -17.55 -10.31 -18.18
CA ASP A 184 -18.32 -9.09 -18.01
C ASP A 184 -19.69 -9.11 -18.73
N ASP A 185 -20.24 -10.33 -18.92
CA ASP A 185 -21.60 -10.50 -19.46
C ASP A 185 -22.65 -9.86 -18.54
N LEU A 186 -23.33 -8.84 -19.07
CA LEU A 186 -24.31 -8.03 -18.37
C LEU A 186 -25.54 -8.80 -17.94
N LEU A 187 -25.95 -9.84 -18.69
CA LEU A 187 -27.15 -10.63 -18.38
C LEU A 187 -26.94 -11.54 -17.16
N GLY A 188 -25.70 -11.96 -16.95
CA GLY A 188 -25.30 -12.76 -15.79
C GLY A 188 -24.72 -11.95 -14.63
N GLU A 189 -24.76 -10.62 -14.71
CA GLU A 189 -24.15 -9.76 -13.71
C GLU A 189 -24.80 -9.89 -12.34
N GLY A 190 -23.96 -10.12 -11.33
CA GLY A 190 -24.33 -10.11 -9.91
C GLY A 190 -23.32 -9.32 -9.09
N ARG A 191 -23.31 -9.58 -7.79
CA ARG A 191 -22.38 -8.95 -6.85
C ARG A 191 -21.63 -9.99 -6.06
N SER A 192 -20.35 -9.71 -5.82
CA SER A 192 -19.46 -10.50 -4.98
C SER A 192 -18.92 -9.61 -3.85
N LEU A 193 -19.10 -10.07 -2.62
CA LEU A 193 -18.61 -9.42 -1.41
C LEU A 193 -17.59 -10.34 -0.76
N LEU A 194 -16.38 -9.83 -0.56
CA LEU A 194 -15.31 -10.50 0.18
C LEU A 194 -15.04 -9.73 1.46
N GLU A 195 -15.11 -10.41 2.60
CA GLU A 195 -14.71 -9.90 3.91
C GLU A 195 -13.74 -10.89 4.52
N ALA A 196 -12.47 -10.49 4.69
CA ALA A 196 -11.45 -11.38 5.20
C ALA A 196 -10.39 -10.65 6.03
N SER A 197 -9.81 -11.35 7.00
CA SER A 197 -8.76 -10.77 7.86
C SER A 197 -7.75 -11.83 8.32
N ASP A 198 -6.55 -11.35 8.69
CA ASP A 198 -5.46 -12.18 9.18
C ASP A 198 -4.71 -11.47 10.32
N LEU A 199 -4.11 -12.24 11.22
CA LEU A 199 -3.20 -11.76 12.24
C LEU A 199 -1.86 -12.47 12.08
N THR A 200 -0.89 -11.74 11.56
CA THR A 200 0.44 -12.25 11.26
C THR A 200 1.52 -11.54 12.03
N VAL A 201 2.76 -11.96 11.82
CA VAL A 201 3.94 -11.32 12.40
C VAL A 201 4.87 -10.81 11.30
N GLY A 202 5.66 -9.81 11.66
CA GLY A 202 6.75 -9.29 10.85
C GLY A 202 7.87 -8.79 11.73
N PHE A 203 9.04 -8.56 11.15
CA PHE A 203 10.19 -8.02 11.89
C PHE A 203 10.92 -6.98 11.06
N GLY A 204 11.66 -6.12 11.75
CA GLY A 204 12.59 -5.16 11.17
C GLY A 204 13.98 -5.32 11.77
N LEU A 205 15.00 -5.08 10.96
CA LEU A 205 16.39 -5.01 11.37
C LEU A 205 16.99 -3.70 10.87
N GLY A 206 17.90 -3.13 11.64
CA GLY A 206 18.52 -1.89 11.26
C GLY A 206 19.95 -1.72 11.78
N VAL A 207 20.71 -0.96 11.01
CA VAL A 207 22.04 -0.47 11.37
C VAL A 207 22.08 1.02 11.09
N MET A 208 22.68 1.79 11.99
CA MET A 208 22.92 3.21 11.81
C MET A 208 24.37 3.53 12.18
N TYR A 209 25.02 4.32 11.36
CA TYR A 209 26.42 4.71 11.55
C TYR A 209 26.61 6.22 11.46
N ARG A 210 27.20 6.81 12.50
CA ARG A 210 27.57 8.22 12.62
C ARG A 210 29.08 8.33 12.72
N PRO A 211 29.80 8.48 11.60
CA PRO A 211 31.26 8.61 11.62
C PRO A 211 31.73 9.83 12.43
N ASP A 212 30.97 10.90 12.34
CA ASP A 212 31.13 12.17 13.02
C ASP A 212 29.76 12.82 13.32
N ASP A 213 29.76 14.04 13.86
CA ASP A 213 28.55 14.78 14.25
C ASP A 213 27.79 15.36 13.05
N LYS A 214 28.31 15.23 11.82
CA LYS A 214 27.73 15.85 10.62
C LYS A 214 27.11 14.84 9.67
N MET A 215 27.37 13.56 9.83
CA MET A 215 26.93 12.55 8.90
C MET A 215 26.22 11.40 9.60
N THR A 216 25.07 11.03 9.11
CA THR A 216 24.32 9.83 9.54
C THR A 216 24.04 8.94 8.32
N LEU A 217 24.39 7.66 8.42
CA LEU A 217 24.05 6.63 7.45
C LEU A 217 23.15 5.61 8.12
N GLY A 218 22.07 5.25 7.42
CA GLY A 218 21.13 4.23 7.89
C GLY A 218 20.88 3.17 6.83
N LEU A 219 20.85 1.91 7.25
CA LEU A 219 20.45 0.76 6.45
C LEU A 219 19.46 -0.07 7.25
N SER A 220 18.34 -0.44 6.64
CA SER A 220 17.35 -1.28 7.29
C SER A 220 16.68 -2.27 6.33
N TYR A 221 16.16 -3.32 6.94
CA TYR A 221 15.33 -4.33 6.29
C TYR A 221 14.06 -4.48 7.10
N GLN A 222 12.92 -4.47 6.41
CA GLN A 222 11.60 -4.78 6.97
C GLN A 222 11.01 -5.97 6.25
N SER A 223 10.68 -7.03 7.00
CA SER A 223 10.04 -8.21 6.44
C SER A 223 8.61 -7.89 5.98
N ARG A 224 8.15 -8.65 5.02
CA ARG A 224 6.72 -8.67 4.67
C ARG A 224 5.86 -9.18 5.81
N PRO A 225 4.55 -8.83 5.84
CA PRO A 225 3.57 -9.47 6.72
C PRO A 225 3.51 -10.97 6.49
N GLY A 226 3.49 -11.74 7.59
CA GLY A 226 3.44 -13.20 7.55
C GLY A 226 4.75 -13.88 7.14
N ILE A 227 5.83 -13.12 6.95
CA ILE A 227 7.18 -13.58 6.58
C ILE A 227 7.22 -14.33 5.23
N THR A 228 6.31 -15.26 4.99
CA THR A 228 6.19 -16.02 3.74
C THR A 228 5.01 -15.55 2.90
N LYS A 229 3.79 -15.64 3.44
CA LYS A 229 2.54 -15.20 2.82
C LYS A 229 1.55 -14.79 3.90
N MET A 230 0.52 -14.05 3.49
CA MET A 230 -0.68 -13.79 4.29
C MET A 230 -1.79 -14.74 3.85
N SER A 231 -2.62 -15.17 4.78
CA SER A 231 -3.81 -15.97 4.53
C SER A 231 -4.97 -15.33 5.29
N LEU A 232 -5.71 -14.47 4.58
CA LEU A 232 -6.83 -13.74 5.16
C LEU A 232 -8.07 -14.64 5.09
N ASP A 233 -8.48 -15.17 6.22
CA ASP A 233 -9.67 -16.03 6.33
C ASP A 233 -10.92 -15.17 6.52
N GLY A 234 -12.02 -15.63 5.90
CA GLY A 234 -13.27 -14.91 5.94
C GLY A 234 -14.35 -15.51 5.06
N THR A 235 -15.24 -14.67 4.53
CA THR A 235 -16.39 -15.10 3.75
C THR A 235 -16.45 -14.43 2.39
N LEU A 236 -16.84 -15.19 1.39
CA LEU A 236 -17.23 -14.70 0.06
C LEU A 236 -18.72 -14.88 -0.11
N THR A 237 -19.46 -13.79 -0.26
CA THR A 237 -20.88 -13.80 -0.57
C THR A 237 -21.08 -13.46 -2.05
N ASN A 238 -21.61 -14.40 -2.82
CA ASN A 238 -22.01 -14.19 -4.21
C ASN A 238 -23.51 -14.11 -4.34
N ARG A 239 -23.98 -13.08 -5.05
CA ARG A 239 -25.40 -12.86 -5.36
C ARG A 239 -25.58 -12.83 -6.86
N PHE A 240 -26.08 -13.95 -7.42
CA PHE A 240 -26.36 -14.10 -8.86
C PHE A 240 -27.85 -14.33 -9.06
N GLY A 241 -28.50 -13.45 -9.85
CA GLY A 241 -29.94 -13.46 -10.01
C GLY A 241 -30.68 -13.32 -8.66
N SER A 242 -31.55 -14.27 -8.33
CA SER A 242 -32.26 -14.31 -7.04
C SER A 242 -31.56 -15.15 -5.96
N GLY A 243 -30.41 -15.75 -6.28
CA GLY A 243 -29.69 -16.64 -5.39
C GLY A 243 -28.58 -15.92 -4.62
N GLU A 244 -28.34 -16.37 -3.39
CA GLU A 244 -27.18 -15.96 -2.58
C GLU A 244 -26.42 -17.22 -2.15
N VAL A 245 -25.11 -17.21 -2.32
CA VAL A 245 -24.22 -18.28 -1.87
C VAL A 245 -23.13 -17.64 -1.02
N VAL A 246 -22.98 -18.15 0.20
CA VAL A 246 -21.92 -17.75 1.14
C VAL A 246 -20.94 -18.92 1.28
N GLN A 247 -19.66 -18.63 1.15
CA GLN A 247 -18.57 -19.61 1.26
C GLN A 247 -17.52 -19.12 2.25
N ASP A 248 -17.00 -20.03 3.07
CA ASP A 248 -15.82 -19.77 3.88
C ASP A 248 -14.57 -19.88 2.99
N VAL A 249 -13.77 -18.83 2.95
CA VAL A 249 -12.66 -18.68 2.02
C VAL A 249 -11.41 -18.15 2.72
N SER A 250 -10.24 -18.37 2.09
CA SER A 250 -8.99 -17.72 2.49
C SER A 250 -8.35 -17.02 1.29
N LEU A 251 -8.09 -15.73 1.42
CA LEU A 251 -7.34 -14.98 0.41
C LEU A 251 -5.85 -15.09 0.70
N GLN A 252 -5.12 -15.75 -0.17
CA GLN A 252 -3.67 -15.86 -0.11
C GLN A 252 -3.02 -14.78 -0.96
N GLN A 253 -2.12 -14.02 -0.36
CA GLN A 253 -1.34 -12.98 -1.04
C GLN A 253 -0.02 -12.70 -0.31
N LYS A 254 0.91 -12.00 -0.97
CA LYS A 254 2.19 -11.57 -0.41
C LYS A 254 2.35 -10.06 -0.60
N LEU A 255 2.67 -9.34 0.45
CA LEU A 255 3.12 -7.95 0.36
C LEU A 255 4.66 -7.89 0.34
N PRO A 256 5.29 -6.77 -0.05
CA PRO A 256 6.75 -6.72 -0.23
C PRO A 256 7.52 -6.68 1.09
N ASP A 257 8.75 -7.19 1.05
CA ASP A 257 9.82 -6.76 1.94
C ASP A 257 10.32 -5.40 1.48
N ILE A 258 10.95 -4.66 2.39
CA ILE A 258 11.51 -3.34 2.07
C ILE A 258 12.95 -3.27 2.60
N VAL A 259 13.87 -2.86 1.73
CA VAL A 259 15.23 -2.45 2.11
C VAL A 259 15.32 -0.94 1.95
N ARG A 260 15.81 -0.25 2.98
CA ARG A 260 15.97 1.20 2.97
C ARG A 260 17.41 1.58 3.25
N PHE A 261 17.90 2.56 2.53
CA PHE A 261 19.19 3.20 2.77
C PHE A 261 18.98 4.71 2.79
N ALA A 262 19.64 5.40 3.71
CA ALA A 262 19.66 6.85 3.74
C ALA A 262 20.99 7.39 4.23
N VAL A 263 21.33 8.56 3.71
CA VAL A 263 22.47 9.39 4.14
C VAL A 263 21.96 10.79 4.39
N GLU A 264 22.24 11.31 5.55
CA GLU A 264 22.00 12.70 5.93
C GLU A 264 23.33 13.38 6.28
N ILE A 265 23.58 14.56 5.74
CA ILE A 265 24.86 15.29 5.91
C ILE A 265 24.61 16.76 6.19
N GLU A 266 25.20 17.29 7.28
CA GLU A 266 25.30 18.73 7.50
C GLU A 266 26.34 19.31 6.54
N VAL A 267 25.87 19.97 5.48
CA VAL A 267 26.72 20.57 4.43
C VAL A 267 27.14 22.00 4.76
N ALA A 268 26.39 22.66 5.62
CA ALA A 268 26.69 23.98 6.17
C ALA A 268 26.01 24.11 7.52
N PRO A 269 26.42 25.05 8.39
CA PRO A 269 25.75 25.30 9.66
C PRO A 269 24.23 25.47 9.44
N LYS A 270 23.43 24.64 10.12
CA LYS A 270 21.95 24.64 10.03
C LYS A 270 21.37 24.14 8.71
N VAL A 271 22.15 23.50 7.86
CA VAL A 271 21.70 22.96 6.56
C VAL A 271 22.08 21.51 6.44
N ASN A 272 21.11 20.62 6.43
CA ASN A 272 21.26 19.20 6.18
C ASN A 272 20.75 18.83 4.78
N VAL A 273 21.43 17.91 4.14
CA VAL A 273 21.03 17.30 2.85
C VAL A 273 20.77 15.83 3.09
N LEU A 274 19.62 15.38 2.59
CA LEU A 274 19.20 13.99 2.62
C LEU A 274 19.30 13.36 1.22
N ALA A 275 19.86 12.15 1.17
CA ALA A 275 19.64 11.21 0.06
C ALA A 275 19.14 9.88 0.62
N ALA A 276 18.00 9.40 0.10
CA ALA A 276 17.43 8.14 0.54
C ALA A 276 17.01 7.27 -0.64
N PHE A 277 17.12 5.97 -0.46
CA PHE A 277 16.77 4.95 -1.43
C PHE A 277 16.00 3.83 -0.74
N ASP A 278 14.82 3.48 -1.30
CA ASP A 278 14.04 2.33 -0.87
C ASP A 278 13.90 1.35 -2.04
N TRP A 279 14.17 0.08 -1.77
CA TRP A 279 13.83 -1.02 -2.65
C TRP A 279 12.66 -1.80 -2.04
N GLN A 280 11.59 -2.02 -2.82
CA GLN A 280 10.42 -2.75 -2.38
C GLN A 280 10.25 -3.99 -3.26
N HIS A 281 10.22 -5.16 -2.63
CA HIS A 281 10.19 -6.47 -3.28
C HIS A 281 8.78 -6.85 -3.75
N TRP A 282 8.17 -6.01 -4.60
CA TRP A 282 6.82 -6.27 -5.10
C TRP A 282 6.69 -7.47 -6.03
N SER A 283 7.80 -7.99 -6.60
CA SER A 283 7.74 -9.19 -7.44
C SER A 283 7.28 -10.45 -6.71
N VAL A 284 7.15 -10.42 -5.40
CA VAL A 284 6.51 -11.48 -4.61
C VAL A 284 4.98 -11.47 -4.68
N PHE A 285 4.40 -10.34 -5.08
CA PHE A 285 2.97 -10.20 -5.29
C PHE A 285 2.60 -10.72 -6.69
N ASP A 286 2.70 -12.02 -6.83
CA ASP A 286 2.50 -12.78 -8.06
C ASP A 286 1.01 -13.01 -8.35
N ASN A 287 0.20 -13.23 -7.31
CA ASN A 287 -1.24 -13.41 -7.42
C ASN A 287 -1.99 -13.03 -6.12
N GLN A 288 -3.30 -12.89 -6.25
CA GLN A 288 -4.27 -12.93 -5.17
C GLN A 288 -5.17 -14.15 -5.41
N CYS A 289 -4.96 -15.19 -4.62
CA CYS A 289 -5.62 -16.49 -4.80
C CYS A 289 -6.63 -16.70 -3.67
N LEU A 290 -7.90 -16.81 -4.03
CA LEU A 290 -9.01 -17.09 -3.11
C LEU A 290 -9.33 -18.58 -3.13
N ILE A 291 -9.07 -19.25 -2.03
CA ILE A 291 -9.32 -20.69 -1.87
C ILE A 291 -10.58 -20.96 -1.05
N ASP A 292 -11.24 -22.09 -1.35
CA ASP A 292 -12.36 -22.62 -0.58
C ASP A 292 -11.82 -23.40 0.62
N LEU A 293 -12.21 -22.99 1.83
CA LEU A 293 -11.78 -23.66 3.08
C LEU A 293 -12.47 -25.02 3.32
N THR A 294 -13.48 -25.37 2.51
CA THR A 294 -14.10 -26.70 2.58
C THR A 294 -13.33 -27.75 1.77
N ASP A 295 -12.41 -27.35 0.88
CA ASP A 295 -11.50 -28.29 0.21
C ASP A 295 -10.44 -28.81 1.20
N ALA A 296 -10.20 -30.11 1.19
CA ALA A 296 -9.28 -30.76 2.13
C ALA A 296 -7.81 -30.36 1.90
N THR A 297 -7.44 -30.02 0.68
CA THR A 297 -6.06 -29.72 0.27
C THR A 297 -5.99 -28.58 -0.74
N PRO A 298 -6.45 -27.37 -0.39
CA PRO A 298 -6.47 -26.25 -1.35
C PRO A 298 -5.05 -25.80 -1.66
N GLY A 299 -4.81 -25.46 -2.94
CA GLY A 299 -3.49 -25.03 -3.40
C GLY A 299 -3.55 -24.02 -4.55
N CYS A 300 -2.84 -22.91 -4.40
CA CYS A 300 -2.73 -21.84 -5.40
C CYS A 300 -1.56 -22.14 -6.36
N VAL A 301 -1.70 -23.16 -7.21
CA VAL A 301 -0.71 -23.50 -8.23
C VAL A 301 -1.36 -23.45 -9.61
N PHE A 302 -0.76 -22.68 -10.52
CA PHE A 302 -1.36 -22.37 -11.82
C PHE A 302 -0.38 -22.66 -12.96
N ASN A 303 -0.95 -23.07 -14.09
CA ASN A 303 -0.26 -23.13 -15.39
C ASN A 303 -0.09 -21.70 -15.95
N SER A 304 0.74 -21.56 -16.95
CA SER A 304 1.02 -20.25 -17.60
C SER A 304 -0.19 -19.62 -18.28
N ASP A 305 -1.23 -20.39 -18.59
CA ASP A 305 -2.51 -19.90 -19.14
C ASP A 305 -3.51 -19.47 -18.08
N GLY A 306 -3.17 -19.59 -16.78
CA GLY A 306 -4.02 -19.24 -15.65
C GLY A 306 -4.92 -20.38 -15.16
N SER A 307 -4.95 -21.54 -15.81
CA SER A 307 -5.65 -22.74 -15.34
C SER A 307 -4.98 -23.33 -14.09
N LEU A 308 -5.72 -24.13 -13.32
CA LEU A 308 -5.16 -24.86 -12.18
C LEU A 308 -4.17 -25.92 -12.64
N ASP A 309 -2.98 -25.93 -12.04
CA ASP A 309 -2.02 -27.03 -12.17
C ASP A 309 -2.32 -28.13 -11.14
N THR A 310 -3.29 -28.97 -11.47
CA THR A 310 -3.71 -30.07 -10.58
C THR A 310 -2.64 -31.14 -10.42
N GLY A 311 -1.69 -31.25 -11.37
CA GLY A 311 -0.55 -32.16 -11.29
C GLY A 311 0.47 -31.78 -10.22
N ASN A 312 0.56 -30.49 -9.90
CA ASN A 312 1.47 -29.93 -8.89
C ASN A 312 0.75 -29.35 -7.67
N GLY A 313 -0.50 -29.76 -7.41
CA GLY A 313 -1.23 -29.44 -6.18
C GLY A 313 -2.17 -28.23 -6.29
N GLY A 314 -2.51 -27.78 -7.49
CA GLY A 314 -3.59 -26.79 -7.68
C GLY A 314 -4.95 -27.38 -7.39
N SER A 315 -5.69 -26.88 -6.40
CA SER A 315 -7.00 -27.38 -5.99
C SER A 315 -7.78 -26.33 -5.20
N GLY A 316 -9.11 -26.42 -5.19
CA GLY A 316 -9.98 -25.64 -4.30
C GLY A 316 -9.94 -24.13 -4.51
N VAL A 317 -9.53 -23.65 -5.68
CA VAL A 317 -9.44 -22.21 -5.97
C VAL A 317 -10.79 -21.70 -6.51
N VAL A 318 -11.35 -20.71 -5.80
CA VAL A 318 -12.59 -20.04 -6.18
C VAL A 318 -12.34 -18.95 -7.24
N VAL A 319 -11.29 -18.16 -7.03
CA VAL A 319 -10.83 -17.10 -7.93
C VAL A 319 -9.33 -16.92 -7.78
N ASN A 320 -8.65 -16.71 -8.89
CA ASN A 320 -7.28 -16.21 -8.91
C ASN A 320 -7.22 -14.89 -9.69
N LEU A 321 -6.54 -13.90 -9.13
CA LEU A 321 -6.21 -12.65 -9.81
C LEU A 321 -4.70 -12.60 -9.99
N PRO A 322 -4.17 -12.90 -11.20
CA PRO A 322 -2.76 -12.73 -11.49
C PRO A 322 -2.35 -11.28 -11.27
N ARG A 323 -1.23 -11.06 -10.56
CA ARG A 323 -0.70 -9.72 -10.30
C ARG A 323 0.64 -9.51 -10.99
N ASN A 324 1.55 -10.48 -10.90
CA ASN A 324 2.86 -10.47 -11.56
C ASN A 324 3.63 -9.15 -11.41
N TRP A 325 3.51 -8.51 -10.24
CA TRP A 325 4.10 -7.19 -10.02
C TRP A 325 5.62 -7.22 -10.10
N THR A 326 6.21 -6.07 -10.34
CA THR A 326 7.66 -5.90 -10.43
C THR A 326 8.19 -5.09 -9.25
N ASN A 327 9.47 -5.28 -8.92
CA ASN A 327 10.11 -4.55 -7.83
C ASN A 327 10.13 -3.05 -8.11
N THR A 328 9.92 -2.25 -7.07
CA THR A 328 9.99 -0.80 -7.17
C THR A 328 11.20 -0.22 -6.47
N HIS A 329 11.60 0.93 -6.97
CA HIS A 329 12.67 1.75 -6.45
C HIS A 329 12.15 3.15 -6.17
N SER A 330 12.51 3.68 -5.00
CA SER A 330 12.23 5.05 -4.59
C SER A 330 13.56 5.77 -4.37
N LEU A 331 13.74 6.91 -5.00
CA LEU A 331 14.90 7.78 -4.80
C LEU A 331 14.43 9.14 -4.32
N ARG A 332 14.90 9.57 -3.14
CA ARG A 332 14.53 10.82 -2.50
C ARG A 332 15.75 11.70 -2.28
N GLY A 333 15.63 12.96 -2.65
CA GLY A 333 16.55 14.03 -2.28
C GLY A 333 15.82 15.07 -1.43
N GLY A 334 16.41 15.48 -0.32
CA GLY A 334 15.84 16.43 0.63
C GLY A 334 16.85 17.46 1.13
N LEU A 335 16.30 18.57 1.61
CA LEU A 335 17.00 19.65 2.26
C LEU A 335 16.27 19.99 3.55
N ASP A 336 17.01 20.12 4.65
CA ASP A 336 16.52 20.59 5.93
C ASP A 336 17.31 21.87 6.31
N TYR A 337 16.59 22.87 6.79
CA TYR A 337 17.13 24.17 7.20
C TYR A 337 16.58 24.62 8.55
N GLN A 338 17.47 24.70 9.55
CA GLN A 338 17.15 25.27 10.85
C GLN A 338 17.04 26.80 10.76
N ALA A 339 15.83 27.28 10.46
CA ALA A 339 15.55 28.71 10.27
C ALA A 339 15.73 29.52 11.56
N SER A 340 15.42 28.90 12.71
CA SER A 340 15.64 29.49 14.05
C SER A 340 15.92 28.37 15.08
N ALA A 341 16.11 28.73 16.34
CA ALA A 341 16.23 27.76 17.42
C ALA A 341 14.94 26.95 17.70
N LYS A 342 13.81 27.33 17.09
CA LYS A 342 12.49 26.73 17.30
C LYS A 342 11.76 26.37 16.01
N LEU A 343 12.36 26.61 14.85
CA LEU A 343 11.72 26.38 13.55
C LEU A 343 12.71 25.72 12.62
N ASP A 344 12.38 24.53 12.21
CA ASP A 344 13.03 23.80 11.14
C ASP A 344 12.11 23.71 9.92
N LEU A 345 12.66 23.93 8.73
CA LEU A 345 11.97 23.88 7.45
C LEU A 345 12.66 22.85 6.56
N ALA A 346 11.91 21.91 6.06
CA ALA A 346 12.45 20.89 5.19
C ALA A 346 11.63 20.76 3.90
N ALA A 347 12.26 20.31 2.84
CA ALA A 347 11.60 19.99 1.57
C ALA A 347 12.29 18.83 0.86
N SER A 348 11.52 18.01 0.16
CA SER A 348 12.10 16.94 -0.65
C SER A 348 11.33 16.67 -1.93
N ILE A 349 12.04 16.00 -2.85
CA ILE A 349 11.49 15.41 -4.06
C ILE A 349 11.83 13.92 -4.03
N THR A 350 10.83 13.09 -4.34
CA THR A 350 10.98 11.65 -4.48
C THR A 350 10.52 11.22 -5.86
N TYR A 351 11.26 10.30 -6.49
CA TYR A 351 10.80 9.58 -7.67
C TYR A 351 10.58 8.12 -7.29
N ASP A 352 9.37 7.62 -7.54
CA ASP A 352 8.98 6.22 -7.30
C ASP A 352 8.63 5.54 -8.63
N THR A 353 9.19 4.35 -8.87
CA THR A 353 8.85 3.53 -10.05
C THR A 353 7.53 2.78 -9.85
N ASN A 354 6.86 2.46 -10.95
CA ASN A 354 5.65 1.65 -10.97
C ASN A 354 5.93 0.17 -10.67
N ALA A 355 5.02 -0.48 -9.93
CA ALA A 355 5.05 -1.92 -9.65
C ALA A 355 4.17 -2.76 -10.59
N VAL A 356 3.09 -2.20 -11.13
CA VAL A 356 1.99 -2.93 -11.76
C VAL A 356 2.24 -3.10 -13.26
N PRO A 357 2.32 -4.32 -13.81
CA PRO A 357 2.37 -4.55 -15.26
C PRO A 357 1.08 -4.12 -15.97
N ASP A 358 1.16 -3.82 -17.28
CA ASP A 358 0.00 -3.43 -18.08
C ASP A 358 -1.06 -4.53 -18.17
N GLU A 359 -0.62 -5.79 -18.16
CA GLU A 359 -1.47 -6.96 -18.31
C GLU A 359 -2.32 -7.26 -17.07
N THR A 360 -1.93 -6.72 -15.90
CA THR A 360 -2.58 -7.04 -14.62
C THR A 360 -3.11 -5.82 -13.88
N ILE A 361 -3.04 -4.65 -14.51
CA ILE A 361 -3.60 -3.42 -13.95
C ILE A 361 -5.13 -3.52 -13.92
N ASP A 362 -5.73 -3.11 -12.82
CA ASP A 362 -7.17 -2.96 -12.71
C ASP A 362 -7.55 -1.83 -11.73
N PRO A 363 -8.78 -1.32 -11.75
CA PRO A 363 -9.22 -0.24 -10.86
C PRO A 363 -9.21 -0.56 -9.37
N SER A 364 -9.03 -1.83 -8.98
CA SER A 364 -8.88 -2.19 -7.56
C SER A 364 -7.46 -1.96 -7.06
N LEU A 365 -6.46 -2.26 -7.92
CA LEU A 365 -5.04 -2.16 -7.59
C LEU A 365 -4.25 -1.69 -8.82
N PHE A 366 -3.89 -0.42 -8.84
CA PHE A 366 -3.09 0.18 -9.90
C PHE A 366 -2.00 1.08 -9.33
N ASP A 367 -0.94 1.24 -10.09
CA ASP A 367 0.17 2.13 -9.79
C ASP A 367 0.77 2.69 -11.09
N MET A 368 1.46 3.82 -10.98
CA MET A 368 2.16 4.49 -12.05
C MET A 368 3.48 5.05 -11.53
N ASN A 369 4.41 5.36 -12.44
CA ASN A 369 5.57 6.17 -12.07
C ASN A 369 5.11 7.51 -11.51
N LYS A 370 5.75 7.98 -10.44
CA LYS A 370 5.31 9.19 -9.75
C LYS A 370 6.45 10.00 -9.19
N ILE A 371 6.21 11.29 -9.12
CA ILE A 371 7.06 12.25 -8.40
C ILE A 371 6.27 12.75 -7.20
N VAL A 372 6.89 12.72 -6.03
CA VAL A 372 6.33 13.31 -4.80
C VAL A 372 7.13 14.56 -4.49
N ALA A 373 6.45 15.69 -4.36
CA ALA A 373 7.03 16.91 -3.82
C ALA A 373 6.37 17.22 -2.48
N GLN A 374 7.16 17.47 -1.44
CA GLN A 374 6.65 17.80 -0.12
C GLN A 374 7.52 18.82 0.60
N GLY A 375 6.91 19.51 1.56
CA GLY A 375 7.58 20.43 2.46
C GLY A 375 7.03 20.32 3.88
N THR A 376 7.92 20.39 4.85
CA THR A 376 7.62 20.26 6.29
C THR A 376 8.06 21.52 7.03
N ALA A 377 7.27 21.90 8.04
CA ALA A 377 7.67 22.84 9.05
C ALA A 377 7.53 22.21 10.44
N ASP A 378 8.61 22.18 11.20
CA ASP A 378 8.67 21.68 12.56
C ASP A 378 8.88 22.84 13.52
N ILE A 379 8.03 22.94 14.55
CA ILE A 379 8.03 24.07 15.52
C ILE A 379 8.13 23.51 16.93
N ASP A 380 9.20 23.85 17.65
CA ASP A 380 9.30 23.65 19.09
C ASP A 380 8.47 24.70 19.81
N VAL A 381 7.22 24.35 20.17
CA VAL A 381 6.28 25.22 20.90
C VAL A 381 6.79 25.51 22.33
N THR A 382 7.29 24.43 22.95
CA THR A 382 7.99 24.48 24.25
C THR A 382 9.19 23.55 24.21
N ASP A 383 9.99 23.50 25.26
CA ASP A 383 11.11 22.55 25.37
C ASP A 383 10.63 21.07 25.40
N MET A 384 9.34 20.84 25.70
CA MET A 384 8.73 19.52 25.81
C MET A 384 7.82 19.18 24.64
N ILE A 385 7.29 20.13 23.90
CA ILE A 385 6.26 19.92 22.86
C ILE A 385 6.72 20.53 21.55
N GLY A 386 6.84 19.68 20.54
CA GLY A 386 7.01 20.05 19.14
C GLY A 386 5.74 19.75 18.33
N VAL A 387 5.53 20.50 17.27
CA VAL A 387 4.43 20.33 16.31
C VAL A 387 5.02 20.33 14.90
N SER A 388 4.62 19.41 14.08
CA SER A 388 5.02 19.32 12.67
C SER A 388 3.82 19.43 11.74
N ALA A 389 4.05 20.05 10.57
CA ALA A 389 3.08 20.10 9.50
C ALA A 389 3.79 19.84 8.16
N THR A 390 3.36 18.80 7.45
CA THR A 390 3.88 18.47 6.11
C THR A 390 2.76 18.59 5.09
N LEU A 391 3.02 19.33 4.02
CA LEU A 391 2.17 19.38 2.83
C LEU A 391 2.90 18.68 1.68
N GLY A 392 2.19 17.84 0.96
CA GLY A 392 2.76 17.16 -0.18
C GLY A 392 1.76 16.88 -1.30
N HIS A 393 2.32 16.69 -2.50
CA HIS A 393 1.56 16.31 -3.67
C HIS A 393 2.29 15.20 -4.44
N VAL A 394 1.52 14.23 -4.92
CA VAL A 394 2.01 13.12 -5.73
C VAL A 394 1.52 13.32 -7.16
N PHE A 395 2.47 13.56 -8.04
CA PHE A 395 2.26 13.69 -9.49
C PHE A 395 2.45 12.31 -10.12
N TYR A 396 1.37 11.71 -10.58
CA TYR A 396 1.42 10.44 -11.30
C TYR A 396 1.54 10.68 -12.80
N SER A 397 2.27 9.79 -13.48
CA SER A 397 2.25 9.75 -14.95
C SER A 397 0.98 9.04 -15.40
N ASP A 398 0.20 9.64 -16.29
CA ASP A 398 -0.95 8.98 -16.89
C ASP A 398 -0.52 7.68 -17.58
N ARG A 399 -1.42 6.69 -17.60
CA ARG A 399 -1.14 5.39 -18.16
C ARG A 399 -2.28 4.93 -19.07
N THR A 400 -1.93 4.45 -20.25
CA THR A 400 -2.86 3.82 -21.17
C THR A 400 -2.39 2.39 -21.43
N THR A 401 -3.28 1.43 -21.24
CA THR A 401 -3.01 0.01 -21.46
C THR A 401 -3.82 -0.52 -22.62
N GLN A 402 -3.33 -1.59 -23.25
CA GLN A 402 -3.98 -2.25 -24.37
C GLN A 402 -4.78 -3.46 -23.89
N PRO A 403 -5.91 -3.78 -24.54
CA PRO A 403 -6.66 -5.01 -24.27
C PRO A 403 -5.78 -6.25 -24.39
N ARG A 404 -6.05 -7.23 -23.55
CA ARG A 404 -5.35 -8.52 -23.57
C ARG A 404 -5.58 -9.25 -24.88
N ALA A 405 -4.52 -9.80 -25.47
CA ALA A 405 -4.61 -10.62 -26.66
C ALA A 405 -5.29 -11.98 -26.41
N VAL A 406 -5.19 -12.50 -25.17
CA VAL A 406 -5.76 -13.79 -24.77
C VAL A 406 -6.26 -13.69 -23.33
N ALA A 407 -7.51 -14.06 -23.11
CA ALA A 407 -8.08 -14.16 -21.76
C ALA A 407 -7.47 -15.35 -21.00
N PRO A 408 -7.15 -15.21 -19.70
CA PRO A 408 -6.66 -16.34 -18.91
C PRO A 408 -7.76 -17.38 -18.71
N ALA A 409 -7.34 -18.65 -18.54
CA ALA A 409 -8.27 -19.72 -18.25
C ALA A 409 -8.81 -19.65 -16.80
N PRO A 410 -10.03 -20.17 -16.53
CA PRO A 410 -10.53 -20.31 -15.16
C PRO A 410 -9.58 -21.15 -14.28
N PRO A 411 -9.37 -20.81 -12.99
CA PRO A 411 -10.06 -19.81 -12.17
C PRO A 411 -9.48 -18.39 -12.26
N SER A 412 -8.53 -18.15 -13.17
CA SER A 412 -7.88 -16.84 -13.36
C SER A 412 -8.65 -15.93 -14.34
N LEU A 413 -9.73 -16.41 -14.93
CA LEU A 413 -10.57 -15.61 -15.82
C LEU A 413 -11.25 -14.48 -15.05
N ASN A 414 -11.00 -13.27 -15.48
CA ASN A 414 -11.58 -12.04 -14.98
C ASN A 414 -11.69 -11.02 -16.12
N PRO A 415 -12.64 -10.09 -16.08
CA PRO A 415 -12.81 -9.05 -17.10
C PRO A 415 -11.53 -8.26 -17.33
N ASP A 416 -11.26 -7.94 -18.59
CA ASP A 416 -10.17 -7.05 -18.97
C ASP A 416 -10.49 -5.61 -18.56
N MET A 417 -9.52 -4.95 -17.93
CA MET A 417 -9.65 -3.58 -17.44
C MET A 417 -8.70 -2.62 -18.18
N ALA A 418 -8.30 -2.97 -19.40
CA ALA A 418 -7.50 -2.07 -20.23
C ALA A 418 -8.23 -0.74 -20.47
N GLY A 419 -7.47 0.32 -20.56
CA GLY A 419 -7.99 1.66 -20.70
C GLY A 419 -6.99 2.73 -20.25
N THR A 420 -7.49 3.91 -19.94
CA THR A 420 -6.67 5.01 -19.42
C THR A 420 -6.86 5.18 -17.92
N TYR A 421 -5.76 5.43 -17.22
CA TYR A 421 -5.68 5.66 -15.79
C TYR A 421 -4.97 6.96 -15.51
N ALA A 422 -5.60 7.85 -14.75
CA ALA A 422 -4.99 9.04 -14.21
C ALA A 422 -5.27 9.12 -12.71
N GLN A 423 -4.32 9.60 -11.93
CA GLN A 423 -4.45 9.73 -10.48
C GLN A 423 -3.70 10.96 -9.97
N SER A 424 -4.26 11.58 -8.94
CA SER A 424 -3.64 12.67 -8.20
C SER A 424 -3.86 12.47 -6.71
N VAL A 425 -2.85 12.79 -5.88
CA VAL A 425 -2.97 12.74 -4.42
C VAL A 425 -2.31 13.97 -3.82
N SER A 426 -3.07 14.72 -3.02
CA SER A 426 -2.55 15.77 -2.14
C SER A 426 -2.72 15.34 -0.70
N TYR A 427 -1.75 15.63 0.16
CA TYR A 427 -1.85 15.23 1.56
C TYR A 427 -1.31 16.28 2.52
N LEU A 428 -1.86 16.23 3.73
CA LEU A 428 -1.43 16.95 4.91
C LEU A 428 -1.13 15.95 6.02
N LEU A 429 0.08 16.03 6.59
CA LEU A 429 0.45 15.35 7.82
C LEU A 429 0.52 16.40 8.93
N LEU A 430 -0.07 16.08 10.07
CA LEU A 430 0.05 16.89 11.29
C LEU A 430 0.58 16.01 12.40
N GLY A 431 1.73 16.39 12.96
CA GLY A 431 2.42 15.65 14.00
C GLY A 431 2.57 16.45 15.30
N VAL A 432 2.59 15.72 16.40
CA VAL A 432 2.92 16.26 17.73
C VAL A 432 3.95 15.36 18.38
N THR A 433 5.08 15.94 18.76
CA THR A 433 6.13 15.27 19.54
C THR A 433 6.07 15.75 20.98
N ALA A 434 6.13 14.83 21.94
CA ALA A 434 6.29 15.13 23.36
C ALA A 434 7.62 14.55 23.89
N LYS A 435 8.42 15.37 24.55
CA LYS A 435 9.63 15.00 25.31
C LYS A 435 9.24 15.07 26.80
N LEU A 436 9.33 13.92 27.53
CA LEU A 436 8.82 13.72 28.88
C LEU A 436 9.94 13.46 29.90
#